data_368ac0e3b4f2ed057c945514d297767e
#
_entry.id   368ac0e3b4f2ed057c945514d297767e
#
_cell.length_a   1.000
_cell.length_b   1.000
_cell.length_c   1.000
_cell.angle_alpha   90.00
_cell.angle_beta   90.00
_cell.angle_gamma   90.00
#
_symmetry.space_group_name_H-M   'P 1'
#
loop_
_entity.id
_entity.type
_entity.pdbx_description
1 polymer ?
#
loop_
_entity_poly.entity_id
_entity_poly.type
_entity_poly.pdbx_seq_one_letter_code
_entity_poly.pdbx_strand_id
1 'polypeptide(L)'
;LQKIAGGSVRVPTTLFNLINIYKEPLGVVWYLYTLWALYLVYGFLSIFIKNKNYLFMISILGYIITLVYMSEIFFIKKVLAWGVIFMLGSVLKTVKFNDIRFRNIILLGIIFNVVYIYIMYILFNVDGKIITDYNYPRWWIIGYTGNVILSFIIFPKIEKISQNIFRYFSKYGEISIGILIFHSPICSMIRILMLKMGIGSVFLHIVIGIVLGWYLSILVTNVLKKIPLLNIVLLPQRYIKLK
;
A
#
# COMPACT_ATOMS: atom_id res chain seq x y z
N LEU A 1 11.44 -19.61 9.56
CA LEU A 1 11.73 -19.17 8.19
C LEU A 1 13.19 -18.70 8.04
N GLN A 2 13.74 -17.85 8.92
CA GLN A 2 15.13 -17.37 8.85
C GLN A 2 16.16 -18.50 8.92
N LYS A 3 15.98 -19.48 9.82
CA LYS A 3 16.87 -20.66 9.91
C LYS A 3 16.83 -21.55 8.66
N ILE A 4 15.68 -21.60 7.96
CA ILE A 4 15.50 -22.37 6.73
C ILE A 4 16.10 -21.64 5.52
N ALA A 5 16.12 -20.29 5.56
CA ALA A 5 16.62 -19.45 4.48
C ALA A 5 18.15 -19.32 4.41
N GLY A 6 18.89 -19.95 5.33
CA GLY A 6 20.35 -20.03 5.26
C GLY A 6 21.09 -18.70 5.20
N GLY A 7 20.65 -17.70 5.98
CA GLY A 7 21.35 -16.41 6.09
C GLY A 7 21.07 -15.38 4.99
N SER A 8 20.21 -15.68 4.01
CA SER A 8 19.83 -14.73 2.93
C SER A 8 18.81 -13.66 3.34
N VAL A 9 18.51 -13.53 4.63
CA VAL A 9 17.59 -12.53 5.16
C VAL A 9 18.36 -11.25 5.50
N ARG A 10 17.96 -10.13 4.89
CA ARG A 10 18.65 -8.83 5.05
C ARG A 10 18.71 -8.30 6.48
N VAL A 11 17.77 -8.69 7.34
CA VAL A 11 17.73 -8.27 8.75
C VAL A 11 17.34 -9.46 9.62
N PRO A 12 18.20 -9.94 10.53
CA PRO A 12 17.84 -10.98 11.47
C PRO A 12 16.80 -10.46 12.46
N THR A 13 15.62 -11.08 12.49
CA THR A 13 14.57 -10.75 13.46
C THR A 13 14.83 -11.49 14.76
N THR A 14 15.07 -10.75 15.82
CA THR A 14 15.18 -11.24 17.21
C THR A 14 13.83 -11.04 17.93
N LEU A 15 13.64 -11.71 19.08
CA LEU A 15 12.48 -11.45 19.95
C LEU A 15 12.42 -9.98 20.39
N PHE A 16 13.58 -9.32 20.52
CA PHE A 16 13.67 -7.91 20.84
C PHE A 16 13.06 -7.01 19.76
N ASN A 17 13.13 -7.40 18.49
CA ASN A 17 12.49 -6.66 17.39
C ASN A 17 10.97 -6.74 17.46
N LEU A 18 10.38 -7.78 18.06
CA LEU A 18 8.94 -7.85 18.30
C LEU A 18 8.49 -6.86 19.37
N ILE A 19 9.31 -6.62 20.40
CA ILE A 19 9.03 -5.63 21.43
C ILE A 19 9.13 -4.21 20.83
N ASN A 20 10.04 -3.98 19.89
CA ASN A 20 10.25 -2.69 19.24
C ASN A 20 9.38 -2.47 17.99
N ILE A 21 8.40 -3.34 17.71
CA ILE A 21 7.52 -3.25 16.52
C ILE A 21 6.77 -1.93 16.44
N TYR A 22 6.55 -1.26 17.56
CA TYR A 22 5.92 0.05 17.61
C TYR A 22 6.83 1.19 17.08
N LYS A 23 8.15 1.01 17.15
CA LYS A 23 9.13 1.95 16.60
C LYS A 23 9.46 1.63 15.15
N GLU A 24 9.71 0.35 14.87
CA GLU A 24 10.11 -0.16 13.55
C GLU A 24 9.28 -1.40 13.19
N PRO A 25 8.10 -1.23 12.60
CA PRO A 25 7.27 -2.36 12.20
C PRO A 25 7.96 -3.20 11.13
N LEU A 26 7.92 -4.53 11.34
CA LEU A 26 8.61 -5.51 10.51
C LEU A 26 7.93 -5.71 9.16
N GLY A 27 8.70 -5.67 8.08
CA GLY A 27 8.25 -6.04 6.73
C GLY A 27 6.97 -5.35 6.29
N VAL A 28 6.00 -6.09 5.75
CA VAL A 28 4.71 -5.56 5.26
C VAL A 28 3.77 -5.04 6.36
N VAL A 29 4.03 -5.36 7.63
CA VAL A 29 3.20 -4.92 8.76
C VAL A 29 3.24 -3.40 8.92
N TRP A 30 4.30 -2.72 8.46
CA TRP A 30 4.40 -1.27 8.49
C TRP A 30 3.22 -0.57 7.78
N TYR A 31 2.71 -1.16 6.70
CA TYR A 31 1.58 -0.59 5.97
C TYR A 31 0.29 -0.64 6.80
N LEU A 32 0.01 -1.78 7.42
CA LEU A 32 -1.17 -1.93 8.29
C LEU A 32 -1.10 -1.00 9.49
N TYR A 33 0.07 -0.90 10.10
CA TYR A 33 0.33 0.02 11.21
C TYR A 33 0.12 1.48 10.80
N THR A 34 0.63 1.87 9.63
CA THR A 34 0.43 3.21 9.07
C THR A 34 -1.05 3.47 8.77
N LEU A 35 -1.74 2.51 8.16
CA LEU A 35 -3.16 2.63 7.86
C LEU A 35 -3.99 2.79 9.13
N TRP A 36 -3.73 1.98 10.16
CA TRP A 36 -4.37 2.11 11.47
C TRP A 36 -4.12 3.49 12.09
N ALA A 37 -2.87 3.97 12.05
CA ALA A 37 -2.51 5.29 12.54
C ALA A 37 -3.25 6.42 11.82
N LEU A 38 -3.37 6.33 10.49
CA LEU A 38 -4.12 7.29 9.67
C LEU A 38 -5.61 7.30 10.03
N TYR A 39 -6.22 6.12 10.21
CA TYR A 39 -7.61 6.01 10.65
C TYR A 39 -7.82 6.64 12.02
N LEU A 40 -6.93 6.41 12.99
CA LEU A 40 -7.02 7.01 14.30
C LEU A 40 -6.91 8.54 14.25
N VAL A 41 -5.87 9.05 13.62
CA VAL A 41 -5.60 10.50 13.60
C VAL A 41 -6.66 11.23 12.78
N TYR A 42 -6.92 10.83 11.55
CA TYR A 42 -7.90 11.51 10.70
C TYR A 42 -9.34 11.20 11.12
N GLY A 43 -9.61 10.04 11.71
CA GLY A 43 -10.88 9.72 12.35
C GLY A 43 -11.16 10.64 13.52
N PHE A 44 -10.18 10.83 14.41
CA PHE A 44 -10.30 11.77 15.53
C PHE A 44 -10.46 13.22 15.04
N LEU A 45 -9.65 13.67 14.09
CA LEU A 45 -9.78 15.00 13.51
C LEU A 45 -11.15 15.24 12.85
N SER A 46 -11.75 14.21 12.28
CA SER A 46 -13.07 14.29 11.62
C SER A 46 -14.23 14.55 12.61
N ILE A 47 -14.02 14.33 13.90
CA ILE A 47 -14.99 14.68 14.95
C ILE A 47 -15.14 16.19 15.02
N PHE A 48 -14.02 16.92 14.91
CA PHE A 48 -13.97 18.38 15.02
C PHE A 48 -14.14 19.06 13.66
N ILE A 49 -13.56 18.49 12.61
CA ILE A 49 -13.52 19.05 11.25
C ILE A 49 -14.35 18.17 10.32
N LYS A 50 -15.62 18.51 10.13
CA LYS A 50 -16.54 17.74 9.27
C LYS A 50 -16.24 17.89 7.77
N ASN A 51 -15.62 19.00 7.37
CA ASN A 51 -15.30 19.25 5.96
C ASN A 51 -14.02 18.52 5.55
N LYS A 52 -14.16 17.54 4.64
CA LYS A 52 -13.05 16.73 4.14
C LYS A 52 -11.99 17.51 3.39
N ASN A 53 -12.35 18.64 2.77
CA ASN A 53 -11.40 19.48 2.06
C ASN A 53 -10.43 20.16 3.04
N TYR A 54 -10.90 20.59 4.21
CA TYR A 54 -10.01 21.13 5.25
C TYR A 54 -9.08 20.07 5.81
N LEU A 55 -9.58 18.84 6.04
CA LEU A 55 -8.73 17.72 6.45
C LEU A 55 -7.66 17.39 5.40
N PHE A 56 -8.02 17.47 4.12
CA PHE A 56 -7.07 17.29 3.03
C PHE A 56 -6.00 18.39 3.00
N MET A 57 -6.39 19.67 3.19
CA MET A 57 -5.43 20.77 3.29
C MET A 57 -4.48 20.59 4.50
N ILE A 58 -5.01 20.18 5.64
CA ILE A 58 -4.18 19.84 6.82
C ILE A 58 -3.19 18.72 6.49
N SER A 59 -3.62 17.71 5.73
CA SER A 59 -2.73 16.62 5.33
C SER A 59 -1.62 17.07 4.38
N ILE A 60 -1.89 18.04 3.48
CA ILE A 60 -0.89 18.65 2.61
C ILE A 60 0.12 19.45 3.45
N LEU A 61 -0.35 20.25 4.40
CA LEU A 61 0.53 20.98 5.31
C LEU A 61 1.40 20.02 6.13
N GLY A 62 0.81 18.94 6.66
CA GLY A 62 1.55 17.85 7.32
C GLY A 62 2.65 17.27 6.46
N TYR A 63 2.36 17.01 5.19
CA TYR A 63 3.35 16.51 4.24
C TYR A 63 4.48 17.53 4.00
N ILE A 64 4.15 18.81 3.79
CA ILE A 64 5.15 19.89 3.62
C ILE A 64 6.07 19.98 4.84
N ILE A 65 5.52 19.85 6.05
CA ILE A 65 6.34 19.82 7.28
C ILE A 65 7.36 18.68 7.21
N THR A 66 6.99 17.51 6.68
CA THR A 66 7.94 16.39 6.57
C THR A 66 9.06 16.63 5.57
N LEU A 67 8.91 17.56 4.60
CA LEU A 67 9.98 17.95 3.68
C LEU A 67 11.09 18.74 4.39
N VAL A 68 10.71 19.52 5.41
CA VAL A 68 11.62 20.39 6.17
C VAL A 68 12.13 19.69 7.43
N TYR A 69 11.22 19.04 8.15
CA TYR A 69 11.51 18.39 9.42
C TYR A 69 11.14 16.91 9.41
N MET A 70 12.13 16.05 9.53
CA MET A 70 11.91 14.60 9.69
C MET A 70 11.82 14.23 11.15
N SER A 71 10.62 13.94 11.64
CA SER A 71 10.44 13.34 12.96
C SER A 71 11.07 11.94 12.99
N GLU A 72 11.80 11.62 14.05
CA GLU A 72 12.30 10.25 14.29
C GLU A 72 11.20 9.30 14.77
N ILE A 73 10.10 9.85 15.29
CA ILE A 73 8.96 9.04 15.74
C ILE A 73 8.21 8.49 14.53
N PHE A 74 8.32 7.18 14.35
CA PHE A 74 7.74 6.46 13.22
C PHE A 74 6.27 6.79 12.97
N PHE A 75 5.45 6.79 14.02
CA PHE A 75 4.02 7.08 13.93
C PHE A 75 3.75 8.45 13.32
N ILE A 76 4.36 9.50 13.84
CA ILE A 76 4.19 10.89 13.38
C ILE A 76 4.69 11.02 11.94
N LYS A 77 5.89 10.52 11.66
CA LYS A 77 6.48 10.54 10.31
C LYS A 77 5.55 9.91 9.28
N LYS A 78 4.97 8.75 9.58
CA LYS A 78 4.10 8.03 8.66
C LYS A 78 2.75 8.70 8.47
N VAL A 79 2.14 9.19 9.55
CA VAL A 79 0.85 9.91 9.46
C VAL A 79 0.99 11.17 8.63
N LEU A 80 2.03 11.96 8.86
CA LEU A 80 2.26 13.19 8.10
C LEU A 80 2.60 12.89 6.63
N ALA A 81 3.46 11.90 6.37
CA ALA A 81 3.92 11.58 5.02
C ALA A 81 2.82 10.94 4.14
N TRP A 82 1.99 10.05 4.70
CA TRP A 82 0.98 9.30 3.95
C TRP A 82 -0.43 9.87 4.08
N GLY A 83 -0.64 10.86 4.95
CA GLY A 83 -1.92 11.49 5.17
C GLY A 83 -2.53 12.09 3.92
N VAL A 84 -1.71 12.68 3.03
CA VAL A 84 -2.17 13.28 1.77
C VAL A 84 -2.85 12.24 0.89
N ILE A 85 -2.22 11.07 0.70
CA ILE A 85 -2.77 10.00 -0.14
C ILE A 85 -4.06 9.43 0.47
N PHE A 86 -4.08 9.25 1.80
CA PHE A 86 -5.26 8.77 2.53
C PHE A 86 -6.44 9.74 2.40
N MET A 87 -6.21 11.03 2.63
CA MET A 87 -7.26 12.05 2.54
C MET A 87 -7.68 12.34 1.10
N LEU A 88 -6.77 12.25 0.12
CA LEU A 88 -7.11 12.33 -1.29
C LEU A 88 -8.18 11.29 -1.67
N GLY A 89 -8.01 10.03 -1.24
CA GLY A 89 -9.01 8.99 -1.45
C GLY A 89 -10.37 9.34 -0.83
N SER A 90 -10.37 9.95 0.37
CA SER A 90 -11.61 10.40 1.04
C SER A 90 -12.31 11.53 0.29
N VAL A 91 -11.56 12.47 -0.30
CA VAL A 91 -12.10 13.58 -1.10
C VAL A 91 -12.63 13.06 -2.45
N LEU A 92 -11.86 12.24 -3.15
CA LEU A 92 -12.26 11.67 -4.45
C LEU A 92 -13.55 10.85 -4.35
N LYS A 93 -13.78 10.14 -3.24
CA LYS A 93 -15.03 9.41 -3.00
C LYS A 93 -16.27 10.31 -3.06
N THR A 94 -16.15 11.60 -2.74
CA THR A 94 -17.27 12.55 -2.72
C THR A 94 -17.49 13.24 -4.05
N VAL A 95 -16.57 13.13 -4.99
CA VAL A 95 -16.64 13.78 -6.29
C VAL A 95 -17.55 12.97 -7.21
N LYS A 96 -18.63 13.60 -7.69
CA LYS A 96 -19.43 13.04 -8.78
C LYS A 96 -18.74 13.35 -10.10
N PHE A 97 -18.30 12.32 -10.79
CA PHE A 97 -17.60 12.44 -12.06
C PHE A 97 -18.61 12.52 -13.22
N ASN A 98 -18.82 13.72 -13.77
CA ASN A 98 -19.51 13.90 -15.04
C ASN A 98 -18.51 13.72 -16.20
N ASP A 99 -18.97 13.43 -17.42
CA ASP A 99 -18.11 13.06 -18.55
C ASP A 99 -17.01 14.08 -18.89
N ILE A 100 -17.27 15.37 -18.79
CA ILE A 100 -16.28 16.44 -19.06
C ILE A 100 -15.22 16.49 -17.95
N ARG A 101 -15.64 16.41 -16.69
CA ARG A 101 -14.71 16.37 -15.55
C ARG A 101 -13.88 15.09 -15.55
N PHE A 102 -14.49 14.00 -16.00
CA PHE A 102 -13.85 12.71 -16.13
C PHE A 102 -12.59 12.76 -17.03
N ARG A 103 -12.70 13.32 -18.25
CA ARG A 103 -11.57 13.45 -19.17
C ARG A 103 -10.44 14.28 -18.56
N ASN A 104 -10.76 15.40 -17.92
CA ASN A 104 -9.76 16.28 -17.31
C ASN A 104 -9.05 15.62 -16.13
N ILE A 105 -9.75 14.80 -15.36
CA ILE A 105 -9.16 14.08 -14.22
C ILE A 105 -8.29 12.93 -14.69
N ILE A 106 -8.63 12.22 -15.77
CA ILE A 106 -7.73 11.25 -16.41
C ILE A 106 -6.45 11.95 -16.85
N LEU A 107 -6.57 13.06 -17.58
CA LEU A 107 -5.42 13.83 -18.04
C LEU A 107 -4.54 14.24 -16.84
N LEU A 108 -5.15 14.72 -15.77
CA LEU A 108 -4.43 15.06 -14.54
C LEU A 108 -3.68 13.85 -13.97
N GLY A 109 -4.32 12.69 -13.85
CA GLY A 109 -3.67 11.47 -13.38
C GLY A 109 -2.51 11.02 -14.27
N ILE A 110 -2.66 11.14 -15.59
CA ILE A 110 -1.59 10.85 -16.57
C ILE A 110 -0.44 11.85 -16.39
N ILE A 111 -0.74 13.15 -16.31
CA ILE A 111 0.28 14.20 -16.11
C ILE A 111 1.11 13.92 -14.86
N PHE A 112 0.45 13.59 -13.73
CA PHE A 112 1.17 13.26 -12.50
C PHE A 112 2.13 12.07 -12.69
N ASN A 113 1.73 11.04 -13.43
CA ASN A 113 2.58 9.89 -13.70
C ASN A 113 3.74 10.25 -14.66
N VAL A 114 3.49 11.06 -15.70
CA VAL A 114 4.55 11.52 -16.62
C VAL A 114 5.57 12.37 -15.88
N VAL A 115 5.12 13.33 -15.07
CA VAL A 115 6.00 14.17 -14.24
C VAL A 115 6.81 13.30 -13.26
N TYR A 116 6.18 12.31 -12.65
CA TYR A 116 6.86 11.36 -11.78
C TYR A 116 7.97 10.58 -12.51
N ILE A 117 7.66 10.01 -13.69
CA ILE A 117 8.65 9.27 -14.49
C ILE A 117 9.82 10.18 -14.89
N TYR A 118 9.52 11.43 -15.28
CA TYR A 118 10.54 12.41 -15.64
C TYR A 118 11.46 12.77 -14.46
N ILE A 119 10.88 12.99 -13.25
CA ILE A 119 11.67 13.23 -12.04
C ILE A 119 12.56 12.01 -11.72
N MET A 120 12.01 10.80 -11.82
CA MET A 120 12.76 9.57 -11.56
C MET A 120 13.91 9.38 -12.57
N TYR A 121 13.69 9.75 -13.84
CA TYR A 121 14.73 9.74 -14.86
C TYR A 121 15.87 10.70 -14.54
N ILE A 122 15.56 11.94 -14.12
CA ILE A 122 16.57 12.92 -13.70
C ILE A 122 17.35 12.40 -12.49
N LEU A 123 16.66 11.93 -11.44
CA LEU A 123 17.31 11.43 -10.23
C LEU A 123 18.21 10.23 -10.52
N PHE A 124 17.78 9.34 -11.43
CA PHE A 124 18.59 8.21 -11.85
C PHE A 124 19.88 8.64 -12.56
N ASN A 125 19.78 9.65 -13.43
CA ASN A 125 20.96 10.18 -14.15
C ASN A 125 21.93 10.93 -13.22
N VAL A 126 21.44 11.56 -12.14
CA VAL A 126 22.29 12.29 -11.19
C VAL A 126 22.93 11.35 -10.18
N ASP A 127 22.14 10.46 -9.58
CA ASP A 127 22.58 9.63 -8.45
C ASP A 127 23.00 8.21 -8.87
N GLY A 128 22.78 7.81 -10.13
CA GLY A 128 23.03 6.46 -10.63
C GLY A 128 22.21 5.36 -9.96
N LYS A 129 21.28 5.72 -9.07
CA LYS A 129 20.44 4.79 -8.30
C LYS A 129 19.04 5.34 -8.12
N ILE A 130 18.05 4.49 -8.32
CA ILE A 130 16.67 4.78 -7.90
C ILE A 130 16.58 4.54 -6.39
N ILE A 131 16.59 5.60 -5.61
CA ILE A 131 16.45 5.50 -4.16
C ILE A 131 14.96 5.32 -3.84
N THR A 132 14.58 4.08 -3.51
CA THR A 132 13.23 3.77 -3.03
C THR A 132 13.23 3.79 -1.51
N ASP A 133 12.92 4.92 -0.91
CA ASP A 133 12.65 4.98 0.52
C ASP A 133 11.15 4.85 0.79
N TYR A 134 10.70 3.63 1.08
CA TYR A 134 9.31 3.36 1.47
C TYR A 134 8.93 4.04 2.79
N ASN A 135 9.91 4.50 3.56
CA ASN A 135 9.67 5.19 4.81
C ASN A 135 9.25 6.63 4.59
N TYR A 136 9.68 7.20 3.48
CA TYR A 136 9.42 8.59 3.17
C TYR A 136 9.14 8.80 1.68
N PRO A 137 7.89 9.12 1.29
CA PRO A 137 7.49 9.17 -0.13
C PRO A 137 7.88 10.47 -0.85
N ARG A 138 8.92 11.19 -0.51
CA ARG A 138 9.39 12.40 -1.21
C ARG A 138 8.69 12.60 -2.58
N TRP A 139 9.43 12.43 -3.67
CA TRP A 139 8.92 12.56 -5.05
C TRP A 139 7.93 11.46 -5.46
N TRP A 140 7.93 10.32 -4.78
CA TRP A 140 6.99 9.22 -5.01
C TRP A 140 5.53 9.62 -4.77
N ILE A 141 5.28 10.65 -3.96
CA ILE A 141 3.92 11.12 -3.68
C ILE A 141 3.21 11.57 -4.95
N ILE A 142 3.94 12.11 -5.93
CA ILE A 142 3.42 12.54 -7.22
C ILE A 142 2.85 11.35 -7.98
N GLY A 143 3.64 10.26 -8.12
CA GLY A 143 3.20 9.02 -8.75
C GLY A 143 2.04 8.35 -8.02
N TYR A 144 2.11 8.29 -6.67
CA TYR A 144 1.00 7.74 -5.87
C TYR A 144 -0.28 8.55 -6.04
N THR A 145 -0.20 9.87 -6.07
CA THR A 145 -1.35 10.75 -6.32
C THR A 145 -1.97 10.46 -7.68
N GLY A 146 -1.16 10.37 -8.74
CA GLY A 146 -1.61 10.02 -10.09
C GLY A 146 -2.30 8.65 -10.13
N ASN A 147 -1.69 7.64 -9.51
CA ASN A 147 -2.24 6.29 -9.47
C ASN A 147 -3.55 6.20 -8.68
N VAL A 148 -3.68 6.92 -7.57
CA VAL A 148 -4.94 6.99 -6.81
C VAL A 148 -6.04 7.63 -7.66
N ILE A 149 -5.75 8.76 -8.32
CA ILE A 149 -6.71 9.42 -9.21
C ILE A 149 -7.16 8.48 -10.32
N LEU A 150 -6.22 7.82 -11.01
CA LEU A 150 -6.54 6.88 -12.09
C LEU A 150 -7.34 5.67 -11.59
N SER A 151 -7.02 5.15 -10.40
CA SER A 151 -7.74 4.03 -9.81
C SER A 151 -9.21 4.36 -9.56
N PHE A 152 -9.52 5.53 -8.99
CA PHE A 152 -10.90 5.95 -8.76
C PHE A 152 -11.73 6.12 -10.04
N ILE A 153 -11.05 6.30 -11.17
CA ILE A 153 -11.68 6.47 -12.48
C ILE A 153 -11.83 5.15 -13.22
N ILE A 154 -10.78 4.31 -13.17
CA ILE A 154 -10.70 3.08 -13.95
C ILE A 154 -11.58 2.00 -13.32
N PHE A 155 -11.52 1.80 -11.99
CA PHE A 155 -12.24 0.71 -11.33
C PHE A 155 -13.76 0.71 -11.59
N PRO A 156 -14.50 1.84 -11.49
CA PRO A 156 -15.93 1.85 -11.82
C PRO A 156 -16.25 1.54 -13.29
N LYS A 157 -15.28 1.77 -14.20
CA LYS A 157 -15.45 1.42 -15.62
C LYS A 157 -15.18 -0.06 -15.90
N ILE A 158 -14.30 -0.70 -15.15
CA ILE A 158 -14.08 -2.14 -15.27
C ILE A 158 -15.37 -2.91 -15.04
N GLU A 159 -16.21 -2.48 -14.09
CA GLU A 159 -17.53 -3.05 -13.85
C GLU A 159 -18.40 -3.02 -15.11
N LYS A 160 -18.40 -1.90 -15.84
CA LYS A 160 -19.18 -1.74 -17.09
C LYS A 160 -18.60 -2.54 -18.25
N ILE A 161 -17.28 -2.71 -18.31
CA ILE A 161 -16.60 -3.42 -19.41
C ILE A 161 -16.65 -4.93 -19.21
N SER A 162 -16.42 -5.41 -17.99
CA SER A 162 -16.39 -6.84 -17.67
C SER A 162 -16.81 -7.11 -16.24
N GLN A 163 -18.08 -7.51 -16.08
CA GLN A 163 -18.60 -7.92 -14.75
C GLN A 163 -17.84 -9.10 -14.14
N ASN A 164 -17.27 -9.98 -14.97
CA ASN A 164 -16.53 -11.14 -14.47
C ASN A 164 -15.21 -10.71 -13.82
N ILE A 165 -14.47 -9.80 -14.44
CA ILE A 165 -13.24 -9.22 -13.89
C ILE A 165 -13.57 -8.44 -12.61
N PHE A 166 -14.61 -7.62 -12.63
CA PHE A 166 -15.03 -6.85 -11.47
C PHE A 166 -15.40 -7.75 -10.29
N ARG A 167 -16.22 -8.80 -10.51
CA ARG A 167 -16.58 -9.78 -9.47
C ARG A 167 -15.36 -10.53 -8.93
N TYR A 168 -14.41 -10.88 -9.80
CA TYR A 168 -13.17 -11.52 -9.39
C TYR A 168 -12.40 -10.64 -8.39
N PHE A 169 -12.10 -9.40 -8.76
CA PHE A 169 -11.37 -8.50 -7.88
C PHE A 169 -12.16 -8.08 -6.63
N SER A 170 -13.47 -7.89 -6.73
CA SER A 170 -14.33 -7.60 -5.57
C SER A 170 -14.32 -8.75 -4.55
N LYS A 171 -14.41 -9.99 -5.02
CA LYS A 171 -14.34 -11.18 -4.17
C LYS A 171 -13.03 -11.26 -3.39
N TYR A 172 -11.90 -10.97 -4.06
CA TYR A 172 -10.59 -11.01 -3.40
C TYR A 172 -10.26 -9.72 -2.64
N GLY A 173 -10.95 -8.64 -2.93
CA GLY A 173 -10.89 -7.41 -2.15
C GLY A 173 -11.28 -7.61 -0.68
N GLU A 174 -12.26 -8.48 -0.39
CA GLU A 174 -12.66 -8.81 0.98
C GLU A 174 -11.52 -9.43 1.80
N ILE A 175 -10.65 -10.21 1.18
CA ILE A 175 -9.52 -10.90 1.83
C ILE A 175 -8.17 -10.23 1.56
N SER A 176 -8.19 -8.99 1.05
CA SER A 176 -6.99 -8.25 0.65
C SER A 176 -5.96 -8.09 1.77
N ILE A 177 -6.41 -7.94 3.02
CA ILE A 177 -5.52 -7.88 4.20
C ILE A 177 -4.71 -9.17 4.33
N GLY A 178 -5.37 -10.32 4.20
CA GLY A 178 -4.67 -11.62 4.24
C GLY A 178 -3.68 -11.77 3.09
N ILE A 179 -4.08 -11.40 1.86
CA ILE A 179 -3.20 -11.41 0.71
C ILE A 179 -1.98 -10.50 0.96
N LEU A 180 -2.20 -9.29 1.48
CA LEU A 180 -1.13 -8.34 1.80
C LEU A 180 -0.13 -8.91 2.82
N ILE A 181 -0.61 -9.60 3.85
CA ILE A 181 0.25 -10.18 4.90
C ILE A 181 1.09 -11.34 4.35
N PHE A 182 0.47 -12.22 3.56
CA PHE A 182 1.10 -13.50 3.16
C PHE A 182 1.87 -13.43 1.85
N HIS A 183 1.59 -12.48 0.92
CA HIS A 183 2.27 -12.45 -0.37
C HIS A 183 3.80 -12.28 -0.24
N SER A 184 4.27 -11.40 0.63
CA SER A 184 5.70 -11.11 0.76
C SER A 184 6.50 -12.30 1.32
N PRO A 185 6.09 -12.97 2.43
CA PRO A 185 6.73 -14.20 2.88
C PRO A 185 6.69 -15.31 1.82
N ILE A 186 5.58 -15.47 1.12
CA ILE A 186 5.41 -16.50 0.07
C ILE A 186 6.35 -16.22 -1.09
N CYS A 187 6.39 -14.99 -1.62
CA CYS A 187 7.32 -14.60 -2.69
C CYS A 187 8.79 -14.83 -2.28
N SER A 188 9.13 -14.54 -1.02
CA SER A 188 10.48 -14.79 -0.50
C SER A 188 10.81 -16.29 -0.47
N MET A 189 9.87 -17.13 -0.06
CA MET A 189 10.04 -18.59 -0.07
C MET A 189 10.21 -19.13 -1.49
N ILE A 190 9.36 -18.69 -2.43
CA ILE A 190 9.43 -19.08 -3.84
C ILE A 190 10.79 -18.70 -4.42
N ARG A 191 11.26 -17.47 -4.17
CA ARG A 191 12.57 -17.02 -4.63
C ARG A 191 13.70 -17.91 -4.11
N ILE A 192 13.69 -18.25 -2.82
CA ILE A 192 14.71 -19.12 -2.23
C ILE A 192 14.70 -20.50 -2.86
N LEU A 193 13.50 -21.07 -3.09
CA LEU A 193 13.37 -22.39 -3.75
C LEU A 193 13.92 -22.35 -5.19
N MET A 194 13.57 -21.32 -5.96
CA MET A 194 14.05 -21.16 -7.34
C MET A 194 15.58 -21.03 -7.40
N LEU A 195 16.17 -20.23 -6.49
CA LEU A 195 17.64 -20.11 -6.40
C LEU A 195 18.31 -21.45 -6.04
N LYS A 196 17.71 -22.25 -5.15
CA LYS A 196 18.23 -23.60 -4.81
C LYS A 196 18.11 -24.58 -6.00
N MET A 197 17.13 -24.36 -6.87
CA MET A 197 16.97 -25.14 -8.12
C MET A 197 17.89 -24.66 -9.26
N GLY A 198 18.77 -23.68 -9.01
CA GLY A 198 19.69 -23.14 -10.01
C GLY A 198 19.04 -22.14 -10.98
N ILE A 199 17.78 -21.72 -10.75
CA ILE A 199 17.09 -20.77 -11.61
C ILE A 199 17.52 -19.35 -11.22
N GLY A 200 18.43 -18.73 -12.00
CA GLY A 200 18.93 -17.38 -11.75
C GLY A 200 18.21 -16.28 -12.54
N SER A 201 17.28 -16.61 -13.45
CA SER A 201 16.60 -15.63 -14.28
C SER A 201 15.69 -14.71 -13.47
N VAL A 202 16.00 -13.39 -13.45
CA VAL A 202 15.22 -12.36 -12.74
C VAL A 202 13.78 -12.31 -13.27
N PHE A 203 13.59 -12.43 -14.59
CA PHE A 203 12.27 -12.41 -15.21
C PHE A 203 11.39 -13.56 -14.71
N LEU A 204 11.92 -14.78 -14.65
CA LEU A 204 11.19 -15.94 -14.10
C LEU A 204 10.85 -15.76 -12.63
N HIS A 205 11.76 -15.19 -11.82
CA HIS A 205 11.48 -14.87 -10.42
C HIS A 205 10.32 -13.90 -10.26
N ILE A 206 10.24 -12.88 -11.12
CA ILE A 206 9.15 -11.89 -11.08
C ILE A 206 7.83 -12.55 -11.47
N VAL A 207 7.78 -13.23 -12.62
CA VAL A 207 6.53 -13.83 -13.13
C VAL A 207 6.00 -14.90 -12.18
N ILE A 208 6.84 -15.84 -11.76
CA ILE A 208 6.46 -16.93 -10.86
C ILE A 208 6.11 -16.36 -9.47
N GLY A 209 6.87 -15.36 -8.98
CA GLY A 209 6.59 -14.67 -7.72
C GLY A 209 5.23 -14.00 -7.72
N ILE A 210 4.86 -13.30 -8.79
CA ILE A 210 3.53 -12.66 -8.91
C ILE A 210 2.42 -13.72 -8.93
N VAL A 211 2.54 -14.72 -9.78
CA VAL A 211 1.49 -15.75 -9.98
C VAL A 211 1.31 -16.57 -8.71
N LEU A 212 2.38 -17.22 -8.24
CA LEU A 212 2.30 -18.06 -7.04
C LEU A 212 2.08 -17.24 -5.77
N GLY A 213 2.68 -16.05 -5.68
CA GLY A 213 2.44 -15.12 -4.57
C GLY A 213 0.97 -14.78 -4.43
N TRP A 214 0.28 -14.50 -5.54
CA TRP A 214 -1.17 -14.24 -5.55
C TRP A 214 -1.99 -15.48 -5.13
N TYR A 215 -1.86 -16.59 -5.85
CA TYR A 215 -2.69 -17.77 -5.62
C TYR A 215 -2.43 -18.45 -4.27
N LEU A 216 -1.17 -18.58 -3.85
CA LEU A 216 -0.86 -19.17 -2.56
C LEU A 216 -1.28 -18.28 -1.39
N SER A 217 -1.21 -16.94 -1.54
CA SER A 217 -1.72 -16.03 -0.51
C SER A 217 -3.23 -16.16 -0.32
N ILE A 218 -3.98 -16.30 -1.43
CA ILE A 218 -5.43 -16.56 -1.39
C ILE A 218 -5.71 -17.90 -0.69
N LEU A 219 -4.97 -18.94 -1.04
CA LEU A 219 -5.14 -20.28 -0.47
C LEU A 219 -4.88 -20.23 1.05
N VAL A 220 -3.75 -19.70 1.47
CA VAL A 220 -3.39 -19.56 2.90
C VAL A 220 -4.45 -18.74 3.64
N THR A 221 -4.88 -17.61 3.09
CA THR A 221 -5.91 -16.78 3.72
C THR A 221 -7.23 -17.53 3.84
N ASN A 222 -7.62 -18.31 2.82
CA ASN A 222 -8.85 -19.11 2.84
C ASN A 222 -8.81 -20.25 3.86
N VAL A 223 -7.64 -20.81 4.13
CA VAL A 223 -7.46 -21.81 5.19
C VAL A 223 -7.52 -21.14 6.56
N LEU A 224 -6.78 -20.06 6.75
CA LEU A 224 -6.66 -19.39 8.05
C LEU A 224 -7.95 -18.70 8.49
N LYS A 225 -8.78 -18.20 7.58
CA LYS A 225 -10.08 -17.61 7.93
C LYS A 225 -11.08 -18.62 8.53
N LYS A 226 -10.81 -19.94 8.43
CA LYS A 226 -11.61 -20.97 9.09
C LYS A 226 -11.36 -21.01 10.60
N ILE A 227 -10.25 -20.46 11.07
CA ILE A 227 -9.90 -20.36 12.48
C ILE A 227 -10.58 -19.11 13.06
N PRO A 228 -11.49 -19.22 14.05
CA PRO A 228 -12.31 -18.09 14.52
C PRO A 228 -11.49 -16.87 14.94
N LEU A 229 -10.41 -17.07 15.69
CA LEU A 229 -9.53 -15.98 16.17
C LEU A 229 -8.85 -15.24 15.01
N LEU A 230 -8.34 -15.97 14.01
CA LEU A 230 -7.68 -15.39 12.85
C LEU A 230 -8.67 -14.74 11.89
N ASN A 231 -9.91 -15.23 11.84
CA ASN A 231 -10.96 -14.65 11.03
C ASN A 231 -11.28 -13.20 11.46
N ILE A 232 -11.30 -12.92 12.76
CA ILE A 232 -11.52 -11.56 13.29
C ILE A 232 -10.42 -10.59 12.78
N VAL A 233 -9.17 -11.05 12.76
CA VAL A 233 -8.03 -10.23 12.29
C VAL A 233 -8.03 -10.05 10.77
N LEU A 234 -8.34 -11.12 10.03
CA LEU A 234 -8.29 -11.12 8.55
C LEU A 234 -9.53 -10.46 7.92
N LEU A 235 -10.68 -10.50 8.59
CA LEU A 235 -11.96 -9.98 8.10
C LEU A 235 -12.67 -9.13 9.16
N PRO A 236 -12.04 -8.07 9.68
CA PRO A 236 -12.61 -7.27 10.76
C PRO A 236 -13.95 -6.64 10.38
N GLN A 237 -14.17 -6.32 9.09
CA GLN A 237 -15.41 -5.75 8.59
C GLN A 237 -16.65 -6.64 8.80
N ARG A 238 -16.49 -7.93 9.03
CA ARG A 238 -17.60 -8.84 9.34
C ARG A 238 -18.09 -8.72 10.78
N TYR A 239 -17.23 -8.26 11.66
CA TYR A 239 -17.50 -8.18 13.10
C TYR A 239 -17.74 -6.74 13.56
N ILE A 240 -17.17 -5.77 12.87
CA ILE A 240 -17.34 -4.35 13.18
C ILE A 240 -18.35 -3.76 12.19
N LYS A 241 -19.63 -3.74 12.58
CA LYS A 241 -20.65 -2.98 11.85
C LYS A 241 -20.50 -1.51 12.23
N LEU A 242 -19.76 -0.76 11.43
CA LEU A 242 -19.77 0.70 11.51
C LEU A 242 -21.16 1.16 11.03
N LYS A 243 -21.97 1.68 11.98
CA LYS A 243 -23.21 2.37 11.65
C LYS A 243 -22.95 3.66 10.88
#